data_42f8720c16949d4efe73a582af28b48c
#
_entry.id   42f8720c16949d4efe73a582af28b48c
#
_cell.length_a   1.000
_cell.length_b   1.000
_cell.length_c   1.000
_cell.angle_alpha   90.00
_cell.angle_beta   90.00
_cell.angle_gamma   90.00
#
_symmetry.space_group_name_H-M   'P 1'
#
loop_
_entity.id
_entity.type
_entity.pdbx_description
1 polymer ?
#
loop_
_entity_poly.entity_id
_entity_poly.type
_entity_poly.pdbx_seq_one_letter_code
_entity_poly.pdbx_strand_id
1 'polypeptide(L)'
;MILGYSIYELLWLFFIYAFFGWCIEVVFCGLNEGHFINRGFLNGPVCPIYGVGGVIVVLCLTPIKDNLFLLFVGSALLTSILELITGFALDKIFHARWWDYTDMPFNIGGYICLKFSIYWGLVCIALMKGIHPVILGFVRFIPHILGLIAIIFFSAVFVADVIITVITINNLTKRVKLMNDIAKKIHNVSDEVGEHIYDGANDIMKKGIEIYNSENVQEIRENLDDMKEKYEHKKEEIKLKHKDDLDELKAKYDNLVKETHIFQKRIIKAFPNLTSRRYEEQLAKLKEKTWKLKKKNKK
;
A
#
# COMPACT_ATOMS: atom_id res chain seq x y z
N MET A 1 38.26 -7.14 0.06
CA MET A 1 37.62 -7.86 -1.04
C MET A 1 36.63 -8.86 -0.48
N ILE A 2 35.44 -8.93 -1.00
CA ILE A 2 34.39 -9.87 -0.59
C ILE A 2 34.14 -10.81 -1.77
N LEU A 3 34.45 -12.09 -1.62
CA LEU A 3 34.32 -13.13 -2.67
C LEU A 3 34.84 -12.71 -4.04
N GLY A 4 35.99 -12.03 -4.09
CA GLY A 4 36.65 -11.57 -5.31
C GLY A 4 36.25 -10.19 -5.83
N TYR A 5 35.31 -9.51 -5.18
CA TYR A 5 34.86 -8.16 -5.54
C TYR A 5 35.35 -7.13 -4.54
N SER A 6 35.73 -5.93 -5.01
CA SER A 6 35.98 -4.76 -4.17
C SER A 6 34.67 -4.12 -3.73
N ILE A 7 34.68 -3.37 -2.62
CA ILE A 7 33.50 -2.60 -2.17
C ILE A 7 33.08 -1.59 -3.26
N TYR A 8 34.03 -1.01 -3.99
CA TYR A 8 33.77 -0.13 -5.12
C TYR A 8 32.95 -0.84 -6.22
N GLU A 9 33.34 -2.06 -6.63
CA GLU A 9 32.59 -2.85 -7.62
C GLU A 9 31.20 -3.20 -7.10
N LEU A 10 31.07 -3.62 -5.82
CA LEU A 10 29.76 -3.99 -5.26
C LEU A 10 28.79 -2.79 -5.20
N LEU A 11 29.26 -1.59 -4.88
CA LEU A 11 28.43 -0.38 -4.90
C LEU A 11 27.98 -0.02 -6.32
N TRP A 12 28.88 -0.12 -7.30
CA TRP A 12 28.50 0.07 -8.70
C TRP A 12 27.47 -0.95 -9.17
N LEU A 13 27.68 -2.23 -8.87
CA LEU A 13 26.74 -3.30 -9.20
C LEU A 13 25.38 -3.04 -8.56
N PHE A 14 25.36 -2.60 -7.30
CA PHE A 14 24.12 -2.21 -6.62
C PHE A 14 23.34 -1.13 -7.40
N PHE A 15 23.98 -0.02 -7.73
CA PHE A 15 23.30 1.09 -8.43
C PHE A 15 22.87 0.68 -9.83
N ILE A 16 23.70 -0.04 -10.57
CA ILE A 16 23.39 -0.48 -11.93
C ILE A 16 22.21 -1.47 -11.92
N TYR A 17 22.23 -2.47 -11.05
CA TYR A 17 21.13 -3.44 -10.96
C TYR A 17 19.85 -2.80 -10.44
N ALA A 18 19.94 -1.89 -9.49
CA ALA A 18 18.79 -1.16 -9.00
C ALA A 18 18.15 -0.28 -10.09
N PHE A 19 18.96 0.34 -10.95
CA PHE A 19 18.48 1.09 -12.11
C PHE A 19 17.83 0.19 -13.18
N PHE A 20 18.49 -0.91 -13.56
CA PHE A 20 17.90 -1.85 -14.53
C PHE A 20 16.64 -2.51 -13.98
N GLY A 21 16.60 -2.85 -12.69
CA GLY A 21 15.39 -3.33 -12.03
C GLY A 21 14.24 -2.33 -12.11
N TRP A 22 14.53 -1.04 -11.91
CA TRP A 22 13.55 0.02 -12.12
C TRP A 22 13.06 0.09 -13.58
N CYS A 23 13.97 0.00 -14.56
CA CYS A 23 13.61 -0.03 -15.97
C CYS A 23 12.65 -1.20 -16.29
N ILE A 24 12.94 -2.40 -15.78
CA ILE A 24 12.09 -3.60 -15.97
C ILE A 24 10.70 -3.36 -15.38
N GLU A 25 10.61 -2.85 -14.16
CA GLU A 25 9.33 -2.55 -13.51
C GLU A 25 8.51 -1.50 -14.28
N VAL A 26 9.16 -0.45 -14.78
CA VAL A 26 8.48 0.60 -15.55
C VAL A 26 7.97 0.05 -16.89
N VAL A 27 8.78 -0.76 -17.59
CA VAL A 27 8.37 -1.40 -18.85
C VAL A 27 7.22 -2.36 -18.60
N PHE A 28 7.34 -3.25 -17.62
CA PHE A 28 6.28 -4.21 -17.27
C PHE A 28 4.97 -3.51 -16.92
N CYS A 29 5.03 -2.47 -16.11
CA CYS A 29 3.85 -1.69 -15.76
C CYS A 29 3.29 -0.91 -16.95
N GLY A 30 4.17 -0.33 -17.76
CA GLY A 30 3.78 0.41 -18.95
C GLY A 30 3.05 -0.45 -19.99
N LEU A 31 3.47 -1.69 -20.18
CA LEU A 31 2.82 -2.65 -21.06
C LEU A 31 1.42 -3.06 -20.55
N ASN A 32 1.27 -3.23 -19.24
CA ASN A 32 0.00 -3.62 -18.64
C ASN A 32 -1.01 -2.46 -18.55
N GLU A 33 -0.54 -1.25 -18.23
CA GLU A 33 -1.40 -0.09 -17.95
C GLU A 33 -1.53 0.87 -19.15
N GLY A 34 -0.77 0.66 -20.20
CA GLY A 34 -0.77 1.50 -21.41
C GLY A 34 -0.22 2.91 -21.22
N HIS A 35 0.49 3.18 -20.13
CA HIS A 35 1.10 4.48 -19.87
C HIS A 35 2.25 4.39 -18.86
N PHE A 36 3.17 5.37 -18.92
CA PHE A 36 4.30 5.45 -17.99
C PHE A 36 3.84 5.61 -16.54
N ILE A 37 4.32 4.71 -15.66
CA ILE A 37 4.20 4.81 -14.21
C ILE A 37 5.58 4.57 -13.61
N ASN A 38 6.07 5.50 -12.78
CA ASN A 38 7.25 5.23 -11.97
C ASN A 38 6.88 4.22 -10.86
N ARG A 39 7.17 2.93 -11.11
CA ARG A 39 6.84 1.82 -10.21
C ARG A 39 7.92 1.54 -9.16
N GLY A 40 8.97 2.35 -9.11
CA GLY A 40 10.00 2.23 -8.06
C GLY A 40 9.43 2.48 -6.67
N PHE A 41 9.95 1.75 -5.66
CA PHE A 41 9.68 2.06 -4.25
C PHE A 41 10.12 3.49 -3.92
N LEU A 42 11.28 3.89 -4.40
CA LEU A 42 11.84 5.23 -4.27
C LEU A 42 11.25 6.20 -5.31
N ASN A 43 11.46 7.50 -5.11
CA ASN A 43 11.02 8.53 -6.06
C ASN A 43 11.89 8.56 -7.33
N GLY A 44 13.19 8.31 -7.18
CA GLY A 44 14.15 8.21 -8.27
C GLY A 44 14.07 6.90 -9.04
N PRO A 45 14.83 6.79 -10.14
CA PRO A 45 14.85 5.63 -11.02
C PRO A 45 15.69 4.49 -10.43
N VAL A 46 15.35 4.05 -9.21
CA VAL A 46 16.11 3.05 -8.45
C VAL A 46 15.15 2.12 -7.71
N CYS A 47 15.33 0.82 -7.91
CA CYS A 47 14.64 -0.23 -7.15
C CYS A 47 15.62 -0.97 -6.24
N PRO A 48 15.70 -0.65 -4.95
CA PRO A 48 16.71 -1.19 -4.02
C PRO A 48 16.74 -2.71 -3.94
N ILE A 49 15.57 -3.36 -4.01
CA ILE A 49 15.47 -4.83 -3.95
C ILE A 49 16.25 -5.51 -5.08
N TYR A 50 16.23 -4.92 -6.30
CA TYR A 50 16.99 -5.44 -7.43
C TYR A 50 18.49 -5.20 -7.27
N GLY A 51 18.89 -4.06 -6.70
CA GLY A 51 20.29 -3.75 -6.40
C GLY A 51 20.87 -4.71 -5.36
N VAL A 52 20.19 -4.85 -4.21
CA VAL A 52 20.60 -5.77 -3.14
C VAL A 52 20.52 -7.21 -3.63
N GLY A 53 19.41 -7.60 -4.26
CA GLY A 53 19.20 -8.95 -4.77
C GLY A 53 20.25 -9.33 -5.82
N GLY A 54 20.54 -8.45 -6.79
CA GLY A 54 21.55 -8.68 -7.81
C GLY A 54 22.96 -8.85 -7.23
N VAL A 55 23.34 -8.02 -6.26
CA VAL A 55 24.63 -8.17 -5.57
C VAL A 55 24.71 -9.50 -4.80
N ILE A 56 23.66 -9.87 -4.05
CA ILE A 56 23.62 -11.14 -3.32
C ILE A 56 23.66 -12.33 -4.27
N VAL A 57 22.91 -12.28 -5.38
CA VAL A 57 22.94 -13.32 -6.43
C VAL A 57 24.36 -13.49 -6.98
N VAL A 58 25.01 -12.39 -7.34
CA VAL A 58 26.41 -12.43 -7.85
C VAL A 58 27.34 -13.04 -6.82
N LEU A 59 27.29 -12.58 -5.57
CA LEU A 59 28.20 -13.08 -4.53
C LEU A 59 27.97 -14.55 -4.22
N CYS A 60 26.71 -14.97 -4.03
CA CYS A 60 26.38 -16.33 -3.61
C CYS A 60 26.48 -17.36 -4.74
N LEU A 61 26.18 -16.97 -6.00
CA LEU A 61 26.04 -17.92 -7.10
C LEU A 61 27.28 -17.94 -8.04
N THR A 62 28.23 -17.03 -7.88
CA THR A 62 29.49 -17.06 -8.64
C THR A 62 30.20 -18.42 -8.56
N PRO A 63 30.31 -19.11 -7.40
CA PRO A 63 30.96 -20.41 -7.30
C PRO A 63 30.30 -21.52 -8.12
N ILE A 64 29.00 -21.43 -8.35
CA ILE A 64 28.21 -22.48 -9.05
C ILE A 64 27.74 -22.04 -10.44
N LYS A 65 28.22 -20.91 -10.94
CA LYS A 65 27.76 -20.28 -12.20
C LYS A 65 27.93 -21.20 -13.41
N ASP A 66 28.88 -22.15 -13.38
CA ASP A 66 29.20 -22.98 -14.55
C ASP A 66 28.27 -24.20 -14.67
N ASN A 67 27.56 -24.57 -13.61
CA ASN A 67 26.50 -25.57 -13.66
C ASN A 67 25.14 -24.88 -13.78
N LEU A 68 24.53 -24.93 -14.97
CA LEU A 68 23.24 -24.25 -15.24
C LEU A 68 22.09 -24.73 -14.35
N PHE A 69 22.06 -26.02 -14.02
CA PHE A 69 21.01 -26.58 -13.15
C PHE A 69 21.15 -26.05 -11.73
N LEU A 70 22.34 -26.12 -11.15
CA LEU A 70 22.62 -25.58 -9.82
C LEU A 70 22.40 -24.06 -9.78
N LEU A 71 22.79 -23.36 -10.82
CA LEU A 71 22.57 -21.92 -10.95
C LEU A 71 21.07 -21.60 -10.98
N PHE A 72 20.27 -22.35 -11.75
CA PHE A 72 18.82 -22.16 -11.79
C PHE A 72 18.17 -22.39 -10.43
N VAL A 73 18.42 -23.55 -9.83
CA VAL A 73 17.82 -23.91 -8.53
C VAL A 73 18.27 -22.96 -7.43
N GLY A 74 19.56 -22.67 -7.36
CA GLY A 74 20.14 -21.73 -6.41
C GLY A 74 19.57 -20.32 -6.56
N SER A 75 19.39 -19.87 -7.79
CA SER A 75 18.77 -18.57 -8.09
C SER A 75 17.31 -18.52 -7.66
N ALA A 76 16.51 -19.53 -8.01
CA ALA A 76 15.09 -19.59 -7.66
C ALA A 76 14.89 -19.60 -6.14
N LEU A 77 15.69 -20.38 -5.42
CA LEU A 77 15.65 -20.44 -3.96
C LEU A 77 16.09 -19.11 -3.32
N LEU A 78 17.24 -18.59 -3.74
CA LEU A 78 17.82 -17.36 -3.17
C LEU A 78 16.91 -16.15 -3.38
N THR A 79 16.41 -15.97 -4.60
CA THR A 79 15.50 -14.84 -4.89
C THR A 79 14.17 -14.98 -4.18
N SER A 80 13.62 -16.20 -4.05
CA SER A 80 12.39 -16.44 -3.27
C SER A 80 12.59 -16.10 -1.79
N ILE A 81 13.73 -16.44 -1.20
CA ILE A 81 14.05 -16.06 0.18
C ILE A 81 14.14 -14.55 0.32
N LEU A 82 14.80 -13.87 -0.60
CA LEU A 82 14.92 -12.40 -0.60
C LEU A 82 13.55 -11.72 -0.76
N GLU A 83 12.72 -12.23 -1.67
CA GLU A 83 11.36 -11.71 -1.90
C GLU A 83 10.47 -11.92 -0.66
N LEU A 84 10.54 -13.11 -0.02
CA LEU A 84 9.83 -13.42 1.21
C LEU A 84 10.23 -12.49 2.36
N ILE A 85 11.54 -12.34 2.60
CA ILE A 85 12.06 -11.47 3.66
C ILE A 85 11.64 -10.03 3.41
N THR A 86 11.77 -9.54 2.17
CA THR A 86 11.43 -8.17 1.81
C THR A 86 9.94 -7.92 1.95
N GLY A 87 9.09 -8.81 1.43
CA GLY A 87 7.64 -8.69 1.52
C GLY A 87 7.16 -8.71 2.97
N PHE A 88 7.69 -9.64 3.78
CA PHE A 88 7.38 -9.72 5.20
C PHE A 88 7.85 -8.47 5.98
N ALA A 89 9.06 -8.00 5.71
CA ALA A 89 9.60 -6.80 6.37
C ALA A 89 8.76 -5.55 6.04
N LEU A 90 8.41 -5.35 4.78
CA LEU A 90 7.57 -4.23 4.35
C LEU A 90 6.17 -4.30 4.98
N ASP A 91 5.55 -5.48 5.03
CA ASP A 91 4.24 -5.67 5.67
C ASP A 91 4.31 -5.36 7.18
N LYS A 92 5.38 -5.79 7.86
CA LYS A 92 5.58 -5.50 9.30
C LYS A 92 5.86 -4.03 9.59
N ILE A 93 6.69 -3.38 8.78
CA ILE A 93 7.12 -1.99 9.02
C ILE A 93 6.02 -1.00 8.64
N PHE A 94 5.41 -1.18 7.48
CA PHE A 94 4.46 -0.22 6.92
C PHE A 94 2.99 -0.64 7.05
N HIS A 95 2.71 -1.85 7.56
CA HIS A 95 1.37 -2.44 7.65
C HIS A 95 0.62 -2.42 6.30
N ALA A 96 1.38 -2.60 5.22
CA ALA A 96 0.90 -2.56 3.85
C ALA A 96 1.64 -3.59 3.00
N ARG A 97 0.90 -4.31 2.13
CA ARG A 97 1.45 -5.23 1.16
C ARG A 97 1.63 -4.52 -0.17
N TRP A 98 2.82 -4.58 -0.72
CA TRP A 98 3.20 -3.95 -1.99
C TRP A 98 2.84 -4.82 -3.19
N TRP A 99 2.83 -6.14 -2.98
CA TRP A 99 2.32 -7.18 -3.89
C TRP A 99 1.61 -8.25 -3.07
N ASP A 100 0.73 -8.99 -3.71
CA ASP A 100 0.00 -10.09 -3.08
C ASP A 100 -0.20 -11.21 -4.08
N TYR A 101 0.36 -12.38 -3.76
CA TYR A 101 0.24 -13.60 -4.56
C TYR A 101 -0.71 -14.63 -3.93
N THR A 102 -1.58 -14.20 -3.02
CA THR A 102 -2.49 -15.11 -2.30
C THR A 102 -3.35 -15.93 -3.26
N ASP A 103 -3.75 -15.35 -4.40
CA ASP A 103 -4.56 -16.03 -5.43
C ASP A 103 -3.73 -16.91 -6.38
N MET A 104 -2.39 -16.93 -6.23
CA MET A 104 -1.51 -17.73 -7.08
C MET A 104 -1.28 -19.12 -6.49
N PRO A 105 -1.23 -20.21 -7.32
CA PRO A 105 -0.93 -21.54 -6.83
C PRO A 105 0.48 -21.62 -6.25
N PHE A 106 0.63 -22.47 -5.23
CA PHE A 106 1.90 -22.70 -4.51
C PHE A 106 2.52 -21.41 -3.97
N ASN A 107 1.68 -20.50 -3.43
CA ASN A 107 2.17 -19.33 -2.72
C ASN A 107 2.50 -19.64 -1.24
N ILE A 108 3.40 -18.86 -0.66
CA ILE A 108 3.69 -18.88 0.77
C ILE A 108 3.32 -17.53 1.36
N GLY A 109 2.19 -17.50 2.07
CA GLY A 109 1.68 -16.31 2.75
C GLY A 109 1.36 -15.12 1.81
N GLY A 110 1.26 -15.36 0.50
CA GLY A 110 1.06 -14.32 -0.52
C GLY A 110 2.31 -13.49 -0.82
N TYR A 111 3.46 -13.79 -0.21
CA TYR A 111 4.70 -13.06 -0.43
C TYR A 111 5.51 -13.60 -1.61
N ILE A 112 5.49 -14.91 -1.82
CA ILE A 112 6.17 -15.61 -2.92
C ILE A 112 5.23 -16.62 -3.56
N CYS A 113 5.47 -16.98 -4.83
CA CYS A 113 4.80 -18.12 -5.47
C CYS A 113 5.72 -18.82 -6.47
N LEU A 114 5.47 -20.11 -6.71
CA LEU A 114 6.31 -20.97 -7.56
C LEU A 114 6.53 -20.38 -8.98
N LYS A 115 5.49 -19.78 -9.57
CA LYS A 115 5.58 -19.18 -10.90
C LYS A 115 6.65 -18.10 -10.97
N PHE A 116 6.66 -17.16 -10.03
CA PHE A 116 7.65 -16.09 -10.02
C PHE A 116 9.03 -16.58 -9.58
N SER A 117 9.11 -17.58 -8.67
CA SER A 117 10.39 -18.21 -8.34
C SER A 117 11.09 -18.82 -9.56
N ILE A 118 10.32 -19.49 -10.45
CA ILE A 118 10.86 -20.01 -11.73
C ILE A 118 11.31 -18.88 -12.64
N TYR A 119 10.52 -17.82 -12.78
CA TYR A 119 10.90 -16.67 -13.62
C TYR A 119 12.19 -16.01 -13.10
N TRP A 120 12.33 -15.80 -11.80
CA TRP A 120 13.53 -15.26 -11.20
C TRP A 120 14.74 -16.18 -11.40
N GLY A 121 14.55 -17.50 -11.33
CA GLY A 121 15.59 -18.46 -11.65
C GLY A 121 16.15 -18.29 -13.07
N LEU A 122 15.27 -18.13 -14.07
CA LEU A 122 15.65 -17.90 -15.46
C LEU A 122 16.31 -16.53 -15.67
N VAL A 123 15.77 -15.48 -15.07
CA VAL A 123 16.32 -14.12 -15.13
C VAL A 123 17.74 -14.09 -14.55
N CYS A 124 17.98 -14.79 -13.43
CA CYS A 124 19.32 -14.85 -12.83
C CYS A 124 20.34 -15.63 -13.69
N ILE A 125 19.91 -16.64 -14.45
CA ILE A 125 20.82 -17.29 -15.42
C ILE A 125 21.25 -16.25 -16.48
N ALA A 126 20.29 -15.52 -17.06
CA ALA A 126 20.60 -14.50 -18.04
C ALA A 126 21.49 -13.38 -17.45
N LEU A 127 21.22 -13.00 -16.21
CA LEU A 127 22.04 -12.05 -15.46
C LEU A 127 23.47 -12.57 -15.31
N MET A 128 23.67 -13.75 -14.75
CA MET A 128 24.99 -14.28 -14.39
C MET A 128 25.85 -14.63 -15.60
N LYS A 129 25.25 -15.16 -16.67
CA LYS A 129 25.98 -15.60 -17.89
C LYS A 129 26.13 -14.51 -18.94
N GLY A 130 25.19 -13.57 -19.03
CA GLY A 130 25.18 -12.54 -20.07
C GLY A 130 25.45 -11.14 -19.55
N ILE A 131 24.57 -10.65 -18.68
CA ILE A 131 24.53 -9.24 -18.30
C ILE A 131 25.65 -8.87 -17.33
N HIS A 132 25.86 -9.67 -16.28
CA HIS A 132 26.85 -9.39 -15.24
C HIS A 132 28.29 -9.25 -15.76
N PRO A 133 28.82 -10.14 -16.63
CA PRO A 133 30.19 -9.98 -17.17
C PRO A 133 30.38 -8.65 -17.91
N VAL A 134 29.37 -8.23 -18.69
CA VAL A 134 29.39 -6.96 -19.41
C VAL A 134 29.41 -5.77 -18.47
N ILE A 135 28.52 -5.78 -17.45
CA ILE A 135 28.45 -4.72 -16.44
C ILE A 135 29.75 -4.65 -15.65
N LEU A 136 30.31 -5.78 -15.22
CA LEU A 136 31.57 -5.81 -14.49
C LEU A 136 32.72 -5.26 -15.32
N GLY A 137 32.79 -5.63 -16.64
CA GLY A 137 33.75 -5.06 -17.55
C GLY A 137 33.62 -3.54 -17.68
N PHE A 138 32.39 -3.03 -17.78
CA PHE A 138 32.11 -1.61 -17.83
C PHE A 138 32.55 -0.91 -16.52
N VAL A 139 32.23 -1.46 -15.34
CA VAL A 139 32.62 -0.91 -14.03
C VAL A 139 34.16 -0.81 -13.91
N ARG A 140 34.88 -1.83 -14.39
CA ARG A 140 36.35 -1.86 -14.36
C ARG A 140 36.99 -0.89 -15.37
N PHE A 141 36.26 -0.52 -16.40
CA PHE A 141 36.72 0.48 -17.39
C PHE A 141 36.59 1.92 -16.87
N ILE A 142 35.73 2.19 -15.86
CA ILE A 142 35.55 3.53 -15.30
C ILE A 142 36.82 3.95 -14.54
N PRO A 143 37.40 5.14 -14.83
CA PRO A 143 38.51 5.68 -14.06
C PRO A 143 38.14 5.78 -12.56
N HIS A 144 38.95 5.17 -11.69
CA HIS A 144 38.60 4.95 -10.28
C HIS A 144 38.17 6.23 -9.54
N ILE A 145 38.86 7.36 -9.78
CA ILE A 145 38.55 8.65 -9.13
C ILE A 145 37.16 9.15 -9.57
N LEU A 146 36.88 9.15 -10.86
CA LEU A 146 35.58 9.56 -11.39
C LEU A 146 34.44 8.65 -10.89
N GLY A 147 34.72 7.34 -10.87
CA GLY A 147 33.78 6.36 -10.36
C GLY A 147 33.51 6.52 -8.87
N LEU A 148 34.50 6.89 -8.07
CA LEU A 148 34.33 7.14 -6.63
C LEU A 148 33.48 8.40 -6.39
N ILE A 149 33.73 9.48 -7.12
CA ILE A 149 32.92 10.71 -7.04
C ILE A 149 31.46 10.39 -7.41
N ALA A 150 31.23 9.64 -8.47
CA ALA A 150 29.88 9.25 -8.87
C ALA A 150 29.18 8.37 -7.83
N ILE A 151 29.86 7.39 -7.22
CA ILE A 151 29.31 6.57 -6.14
C ILE A 151 28.89 7.43 -4.95
N ILE A 152 29.74 8.37 -4.52
CA ILE A 152 29.45 9.28 -3.39
C ILE A 152 28.19 10.09 -3.72
N PHE A 153 28.12 10.65 -4.92
CA PHE A 153 26.93 11.41 -5.38
C PHE A 153 25.67 10.54 -5.39
N PHE A 154 25.71 9.37 -6.06
CA PHE A 154 24.55 8.47 -6.10
C PHE A 154 24.15 7.98 -4.71
N SER A 155 25.11 7.71 -3.83
CA SER A 155 24.80 7.29 -2.46
C SER A 155 24.12 8.40 -1.67
N ALA A 156 24.56 9.66 -1.80
CA ALA A 156 23.91 10.78 -1.14
C ALA A 156 22.46 10.98 -1.63
N VAL A 157 22.26 10.95 -2.96
CA VAL A 157 20.91 11.04 -3.56
C VAL A 157 20.04 9.87 -3.14
N PHE A 158 20.57 8.64 -3.11
CA PHE A 158 19.86 7.45 -2.70
C PHE A 158 19.39 7.54 -1.24
N VAL A 159 20.27 7.93 -0.32
CA VAL A 159 19.95 8.07 1.09
C VAL A 159 18.87 9.15 1.30
N ALA A 160 19.00 10.31 0.63
CA ALA A 160 18.00 11.36 0.68
C ALA A 160 16.62 10.85 0.18
N ASP A 161 16.60 10.12 -0.93
CA ASP A 161 15.34 9.57 -1.48
C ASP A 161 14.72 8.50 -0.57
N VAL A 162 15.54 7.63 0.05
CA VAL A 162 15.06 6.67 1.06
C VAL A 162 14.38 7.39 2.22
N ILE A 163 15.01 8.43 2.76
CA ILE A 163 14.46 9.20 3.88
C ILE A 163 13.12 9.84 3.48
N ILE A 164 13.07 10.52 2.34
CA ILE A 164 11.85 11.17 1.83
C ILE A 164 10.73 10.13 1.61
N THR A 165 11.07 8.97 1.02
CA THR A 165 10.11 7.90 0.74
C THR A 165 9.56 7.32 2.04
N VAL A 166 10.41 7.00 3.02
CA VAL A 166 9.97 6.46 4.32
C VAL A 166 9.07 7.46 5.05
N ILE A 167 9.43 8.73 5.09
CA ILE A 167 8.58 9.79 5.68
C ILE A 167 7.22 9.84 4.96
N THR A 168 7.23 9.78 3.64
CA THR A 168 6.00 9.83 2.82
C THR A 168 5.08 8.66 3.11
N ILE A 169 5.62 7.43 3.20
CA ILE A 169 4.85 6.22 3.50
C ILE A 169 4.30 6.27 4.93
N ASN A 170 5.12 6.66 5.90
CA ASN A 170 4.69 6.81 7.29
C ASN A 170 3.55 7.83 7.43
N ASN A 171 3.64 8.96 6.72
CA ASN A 171 2.58 9.96 6.70
C ASN A 171 1.31 9.44 6.01
N LEU A 172 1.44 8.64 4.95
CA LEU A 172 0.30 7.98 4.30
C LEU A 172 -0.38 7.00 5.26
N THR A 173 0.39 6.16 5.95
CA THR A 173 -0.12 5.19 6.93
C THR A 173 -0.84 5.88 8.10
N LYS A 174 -0.23 6.93 8.67
CA LYS A 174 -0.87 7.74 9.73
C LYS A 174 -2.19 8.35 9.28
N ARG A 175 -2.24 8.86 8.05
CA ARG A 175 -3.43 9.45 7.46
C ARG A 175 -4.54 8.43 7.28
N VAL A 176 -4.23 7.25 6.70
CA VAL A 176 -5.20 6.17 6.51
C VAL A 176 -5.74 5.69 7.88
N LYS A 177 -4.87 5.60 8.89
CA LYS A 177 -5.28 5.30 10.26
C LYS A 177 -6.25 6.36 10.81
N LEU A 178 -5.91 7.65 10.68
CA LEU A 178 -6.77 8.74 11.15
C LEU A 178 -8.14 8.73 10.43
N MET A 179 -8.16 8.48 9.13
CA MET A 179 -9.41 8.31 8.38
C MET A 179 -10.25 7.16 8.93
N ASN A 180 -9.64 6.02 9.26
CA ASN A 180 -10.32 4.88 9.86
C ASN A 180 -10.88 5.22 11.26
N ASP A 181 -10.12 5.93 12.08
CA ASP A 181 -10.55 6.31 13.43
C ASP A 181 -11.72 7.31 13.38
N ILE A 182 -11.71 8.25 12.43
CA ILE A 182 -12.84 9.17 12.20
C ILE A 182 -14.04 8.41 11.63
N ALA A 183 -13.86 7.50 10.68
CA ALA A 183 -14.96 6.69 10.14
C ALA A 183 -15.66 5.86 11.22
N LYS A 184 -14.89 5.27 12.14
CA LYS A 184 -15.45 4.56 13.31
C LYS A 184 -16.24 5.48 14.24
N LYS A 185 -15.74 6.70 14.50
CA LYS A 185 -16.47 7.68 15.32
C LYS A 185 -17.79 8.08 14.67
N ILE A 186 -17.80 8.33 13.35
CA ILE A 186 -19.01 8.63 12.60
C ILE A 186 -20.02 7.46 12.72
N HIS A 187 -19.54 6.23 12.60
CA HIS A 187 -20.39 5.04 12.74
C HIS A 187 -20.97 4.92 14.14
N ASN A 188 -20.15 5.03 15.17
CA ASN A 188 -20.61 4.94 16.56
C ASN A 188 -21.65 6.01 16.90
N VAL A 189 -21.43 7.27 16.49
CA VAL A 189 -22.41 8.34 16.71
C VAL A 189 -23.70 8.08 15.92
N SER A 190 -23.59 7.57 14.70
CA SER A 190 -24.77 7.23 13.88
C SER A 190 -25.56 6.07 14.48
N ASP A 191 -24.87 5.06 15.03
CA ASP A 191 -25.51 3.91 15.70
C ASP A 191 -26.21 4.35 16.98
N GLU A 192 -25.55 5.18 17.81
CA GLU A 192 -26.13 5.75 19.04
C GLU A 192 -27.42 6.53 18.73
N VAL A 193 -27.40 7.39 17.71
CA VAL A 193 -28.59 8.10 17.24
C VAL A 193 -29.67 7.12 16.74
N GLY A 194 -29.26 6.09 16.01
CA GLY A 194 -30.19 5.05 15.50
C GLY A 194 -30.84 4.25 16.60
N GLU A 195 -30.08 3.83 17.62
CA GLU A 195 -30.55 3.07 18.77
C GLU A 195 -31.56 3.88 19.59
N HIS A 196 -31.25 5.13 19.90
CA HIS A 196 -32.18 6.01 20.60
C HIS A 196 -33.50 6.25 19.85
N ILE A 197 -33.45 6.38 18.52
CA ILE A 197 -34.65 6.52 17.68
C ILE A 197 -35.47 5.22 17.68
N TYR A 198 -34.79 4.07 17.59
CA TYR A 198 -35.44 2.75 17.59
C TYR A 198 -36.12 2.47 18.94
N ASP A 199 -35.45 2.71 20.05
CA ASP A 199 -35.99 2.50 21.39
C ASP A 199 -37.23 3.37 21.66
N GLY A 200 -37.16 4.64 21.26
CA GLY A 200 -38.29 5.53 21.37
C GLY A 200 -39.50 5.11 20.51
N ALA A 201 -39.24 4.62 19.27
CA ALA A 201 -40.32 4.07 18.42
C ALA A 201 -40.92 2.79 19.00
N ASN A 202 -40.10 1.92 19.57
CA ASN A 202 -40.53 0.66 20.16
C ASN A 202 -41.37 0.90 21.43
N ASP A 203 -41.00 1.89 22.24
CA ASP A 203 -41.76 2.29 23.42
C ASP A 203 -43.16 2.83 23.05
N ILE A 204 -43.26 3.62 21.98
CA ILE A 204 -44.53 4.10 21.46
C ILE A 204 -45.39 2.92 20.96
N MET A 205 -44.78 1.98 20.22
CA MET A 205 -45.50 0.83 19.72
C MET A 205 -46.04 -0.06 20.84
N LYS A 206 -45.22 -0.32 21.88
CA LYS A 206 -45.66 -1.10 23.05
C LYS A 206 -46.84 -0.44 23.78
N LYS A 207 -46.72 0.87 24.08
CA LYS A 207 -47.78 1.63 24.71
C LYS A 207 -49.03 1.73 23.82
N GLY A 208 -48.87 1.85 22.52
CA GLY A 208 -49.98 1.81 21.56
C GLY A 208 -50.75 0.48 21.61
N ILE A 209 -50.05 -0.65 21.78
CA ILE A 209 -50.67 -1.98 21.92
C ILE A 209 -51.41 -2.10 23.26
N GLU A 210 -50.80 -1.61 24.36
CA GLU A 210 -51.44 -1.57 25.69
C GLU A 210 -52.72 -0.75 25.66
N ILE A 211 -52.67 0.41 25.02
CA ILE A 211 -53.85 1.29 24.86
C ILE A 211 -54.90 0.64 23.97
N TYR A 212 -54.55 -0.01 22.88
CA TYR A 212 -55.51 -0.70 21.98
C TYR A 212 -56.30 -1.78 22.68
N ASN A 213 -55.74 -2.41 23.71
CA ASN A 213 -56.40 -3.43 24.53
C ASN A 213 -57.29 -2.88 25.63
N SER A 214 -57.38 -1.55 25.78
CA SER A 214 -58.24 -0.88 26.81
C SER A 214 -59.61 -0.51 26.22
N GLU A 215 -60.68 -0.46 27.07
CA GLU A 215 -62.06 -0.29 26.61
C GLU A 215 -62.45 1.13 26.14
N ASN A 216 -61.54 2.12 26.19
CA ASN A 216 -61.91 3.53 25.97
C ASN A 216 -61.18 4.14 24.74
N VAL A 217 -61.77 4.03 23.57
CA VAL A 217 -61.22 4.35 22.25
C VAL A 217 -60.91 5.85 22.04
N GLN A 218 -61.60 6.77 22.69
CA GLN A 218 -61.42 8.21 22.50
C GLN A 218 -60.20 8.76 23.24
N GLU A 219 -60.01 8.33 24.47
CA GLU A 219 -58.87 8.67 25.31
C GLU A 219 -57.57 8.07 24.75
N ILE A 220 -57.70 6.91 24.11
CA ILE A 220 -56.62 6.23 23.39
C ILE A 220 -56.05 7.05 22.21
N ARG A 221 -56.90 7.71 21.44
CA ARG A 221 -56.52 8.46 20.25
C ARG A 221 -55.74 9.73 20.61
N GLU A 222 -56.21 10.48 21.61
CA GLU A 222 -55.53 11.68 22.11
C GLU A 222 -54.15 11.33 22.72
N ASN A 223 -54.08 10.26 23.51
CA ASN A 223 -52.81 9.79 24.08
C ASN A 223 -51.79 9.33 23.04
N LEU A 224 -52.22 8.67 21.95
CA LEU A 224 -51.38 8.25 20.86
C LEU A 224 -50.81 9.43 20.06
N ASP A 225 -51.62 10.45 19.81
CA ASP A 225 -51.18 11.62 19.07
C ASP A 225 -50.21 12.49 19.88
N ASP A 226 -50.44 12.69 21.18
CA ASP A 226 -49.50 13.33 22.11
C ASP A 226 -48.18 12.57 22.23
N MET A 227 -48.21 11.25 22.26
CA MET A 227 -47.02 10.42 22.27
C MET A 227 -46.22 10.50 20.98
N LYS A 228 -46.90 10.53 19.83
CA LYS A 228 -46.22 10.72 18.51
C LYS A 228 -45.54 12.08 18.42
N GLU A 229 -46.22 13.15 18.86
CA GLU A 229 -45.66 14.48 18.86
C GLU A 229 -44.44 14.59 19.80
N LYS A 230 -44.48 14.04 20.98
CA LYS A 230 -43.35 13.95 21.91
C LYS A 230 -42.19 13.15 21.34
N TYR A 231 -42.49 12.06 20.62
CA TYR A 231 -41.46 11.28 19.97
C TYR A 231 -40.76 12.03 18.82
N GLU A 232 -41.52 12.66 17.92
CA GLU A 232 -40.92 13.42 16.84
C GLU A 232 -40.11 14.61 17.35
N HIS A 233 -40.55 15.27 18.42
CA HIS A 233 -39.79 16.33 19.09
C HIS A 233 -38.47 15.80 19.68
N LYS A 234 -38.50 14.68 20.39
CA LYS A 234 -37.30 14.05 20.97
C LYS A 234 -36.34 13.53 19.90
N LYS A 235 -36.85 12.97 18.81
CA LYS A 235 -36.07 12.50 17.65
C LYS A 235 -35.36 13.67 17.00
N GLU A 236 -36.00 14.81 16.78
CA GLU A 236 -35.37 16.00 16.24
C GLU A 236 -34.32 16.61 17.18
N GLU A 237 -34.58 16.61 18.50
CA GLU A 237 -33.61 17.04 19.51
C GLU A 237 -32.36 16.18 19.52
N ILE A 238 -32.49 14.85 19.45
CA ILE A 238 -31.35 13.92 19.37
C ILE A 238 -30.57 14.13 18.07
N LYS A 239 -31.24 14.28 16.94
CA LYS A 239 -30.59 14.58 15.65
C LYS A 239 -29.85 15.90 15.68
N LEU A 240 -30.43 16.96 16.23
CA LEU A 240 -29.80 18.28 16.36
C LEU A 240 -28.58 18.24 17.27
N LYS A 241 -28.66 17.55 18.39
CA LYS A 241 -27.56 17.39 19.36
C LYS A 241 -26.30 16.78 18.73
N HIS A 242 -26.46 15.78 17.85
CA HIS A 242 -25.34 15.08 17.23
C HIS A 242 -24.99 15.60 15.84
N LYS A 243 -25.76 16.51 15.26
CA LYS A 243 -25.57 17.01 13.90
C LYS A 243 -24.24 17.73 13.72
N ASP A 244 -23.93 18.65 14.61
CA ASP A 244 -22.72 19.46 14.52
C ASP A 244 -21.46 18.60 14.64
N ASP A 245 -21.45 17.64 15.56
CA ASP A 245 -20.36 16.67 15.74
C ASP A 245 -20.18 15.80 14.48
N LEU A 246 -21.29 15.30 13.90
CA LEU A 246 -21.27 14.51 12.68
C LEU A 246 -20.78 15.32 11.48
N ASP A 247 -21.21 16.54 11.33
CA ASP A 247 -20.83 17.42 10.23
C ASP A 247 -19.34 17.81 10.35
N GLU A 248 -18.84 18.08 11.57
CA GLU A 248 -17.42 18.30 11.82
C GLU A 248 -16.57 17.07 11.49
N LEU A 249 -16.98 15.88 11.94
CA LEU A 249 -16.27 14.62 11.67
C LEU A 249 -16.25 14.31 10.16
N LYS A 250 -17.37 14.51 9.46
CA LYS A 250 -17.47 14.34 8.00
C LYS A 250 -16.57 15.33 7.29
N ALA A 251 -16.56 16.60 7.68
CA ALA A 251 -15.70 17.62 7.07
C ALA A 251 -14.21 17.28 7.28
N LYS A 252 -13.81 16.84 8.48
CA LYS A 252 -12.44 16.36 8.74
C LYS A 252 -12.08 15.15 7.87
N TYR A 253 -12.98 14.19 7.74
CA TYR A 253 -12.78 13.03 6.89
C TYR A 253 -12.59 13.43 5.42
N ASP A 254 -13.46 14.28 4.90
CA ASP A 254 -13.41 14.76 3.53
C ASP A 254 -12.14 15.55 3.23
N ASN A 255 -11.66 16.35 4.17
CA ASN A 255 -10.38 17.06 4.05
C ASN A 255 -9.21 16.08 3.98
N LEU A 256 -9.19 15.06 4.84
CA LEU A 256 -8.19 13.99 4.76
C LEU A 256 -8.25 13.26 3.41
N VAL A 257 -9.40 13.05 2.83
CA VAL A 257 -9.53 12.48 1.49
C VAL A 257 -9.07 13.47 0.40
N LYS A 258 -9.23 14.77 0.55
CA LYS A 258 -8.89 15.81 -0.46
C LYS A 258 -7.39 16.15 -0.53
N GLU A 259 -6.73 16.29 0.58
CA GLU A 259 -5.35 16.78 0.69
C GLU A 259 -4.28 15.70 0.43
N THR A 260 -4.27 15.04 -0.72
CA THR A 260 -3.26 14.03 -1.00
C THR A 260 -1.99 14.66 -1.58
N HIS A 261 -0.87 14.56 -0.87
CA HIS A 261 0.44 15.06 -1.30
C HIS A 261 0.90 14.39 -2.61
N ILE A 262 1.69 15.10 -3.42
CA ILE A 262 2.18 14.60 -4.73
C ILE A 262 2.90 13.26 -4.57
N PHE A 263 3.78 13.13 -3.58
CA PHE A 263 4.52 11.89 -3.32
C PHE A 263 3.61 10.74 -2.88
N GLN A 264 2.57 11.00 -2.07
CA GLN A 264 1.58 9.98 -1.69
C GLN A 264 0.76 9.53 -2.91
N LYS A 265 0.37 10.47 -3.78
CA LYS A 265 -0.30 10.14 -5.06
C LYS A 265 0.58 9.26 -5.94
N ARG A 266 1.89 9.51 -5.97
CA ARG A 266 2.84 8.68 -6.71
C ARG A 266 2.84 7.25 -6.18
N ILE A 267 3.00 7.06 -4.86
CA ILE A 267 3.01 5.72 -4.24
C ILE A 267 1.72 4.96 -4.54
N ILE A 268 0.56 5.60 -4.35
CA ILE A 268 -0.74 4.97 -4.64
C ILE A 268 -0.85 4.57 -6.12
N LYS A 269 -0.31 5.36 -7.04
CA LYS A 269 -0.31 5.05 -8.48
C LYS A 269 0.71 3.98 -8.85
N ALA A 270 1.89 4.01 -8.22
CA ALA A 270 2.95 3.05 -8.46
C ALA A 270 2.55 1.62 -8.05
N PHE A 271 1.72 1.51 -7.01
CA PHE A 271 1.32 0.24 -6.44
C PHE A 271 -0.21 0.09 -6.40
N PRO A 272 -0.86 -0.20 -7.54
CA PRO A 272 -2.32 -0.36 -7.60
C PRO A 272 -2.81 -1.49 -6.69
N ASN A 273 -2.01 -2.53 -6.50
CA ASN A 273 -2.29 -3.67 -5.63
C ASN A 273 -1.86 -3.47 -4.16
N LEU A 274 -1.42 -2.26 -3.78
CA LEU A 274 -1.11 -1.96 -2.39
C LEU A 274 -2.36 -2.20 -1.52
N THR A 275 -2.26 -3.10 -0.56
CA THR A 275 -3.35 -3.42 0.38
C THR A 275 -2.92 -3.17 1.82
N SER A 276 -3.87 -2.97 2.71
CA SER A 276 -3.62 -2.86 4.14
C SER A 276 -4.61 -3.73 4.89
N ARG A 277 -4.12 -4.73 5.62
CA ARG A 277 -4.99 -5.64 6.41
C ARG A 277 -5.82 -4.91 7.46
N ARG A 278 -5.35 -3.76 7.94
CA ARG A 278 -6.00 -3.01 9.03
C ARG A 278 -6.89 -1.88 8.52
N TYR A 279 -6.62 -1.32 7.32
CA TYR A 279 -7.23 -0.08 6.84
C TYR A 279 -7.59 -0.19 5.36
N GLU A 280 -8.02 -1.35 4.91
CA GLU A 280 -8.26 -1.65 3.49
C GLU A 280 -9.31 -0.72 2.87
N GLU A 281 -10.44 -0.52 3.55
CA GLU A 281 -11.53 0.34 3.08
C GLU A 281 -11.06 1.79 2.87
N GLN A 282 -10.30 2.33 3.83
CA GLN A 282 -9.86 3.72 3.77
C GLN A 282 -8.80 3.92 2.69
N LEU A 283 -7.90 2.93 2.53
CA LEU A 283 -6.91 2.92 1.45
C LEU A 283 -7.59 2.80 0.08
N ALA A 284 -8.62 1.98 -0.05
CA ALA A 284 -9.40 1.84 -1.28
C ALA A 284 -10.08 3.17 -1.67
N LYS A 285 -10.67 3.90 -0.72
CA LYS A 285 -11.26 5.22 -0.96
C LYS A 285 -10.23 6.25 -1.45
N LEU A 286 -9.00 6.25 -0.88
CA LEU A 286 -7.91 7.12 -1.36
C LEU A 286 -7.45 6.74 -2.78
N LYS A 287 -7.37 5.44 -3.09
CA LYS A 287 -7.06 4.94 -4.42
C LYS A 287 -8.11 5.41 -5.43
N GLU A 288 -9.38 5.13 -5.17
CA GLU A 288 -10.48 5.50 -6.07
C GLU A 288 -10.45 6.99 -6.43
N LYS A 289 -10.26 7.85 -5.44
CA LYS A 289 -10.17 9.28 -5.67
C LYS A 289 -8.94 9.67 -6.47
N THR A 290 -7.78 9.07 -6.17
CA THR A 290 -6.53 9.33 -6.90
C THR A 290 -6.66 8.96 -8.38
N TRP A 291 -7.43 7.91 -8.71
CA TRP A 291 -7.71 7.48 -10.07
C TRP A 291 -8.80 8.30 -10.76
N LYS A 292 -9.86 8.74 -10.05
CA LYS A 292 -10.92 9.61 -10.61
C LYS A 292 -10.38 10.97 -11.04
N LEU A 293 -9.45 11.55 -10.30
CA LEU A 293 -8.79 12.81 -10.67
C LEU A 293 -8.03 12.70 -12.00
N LYS A 294 -7.51 11.51 -12.36
CA LYS A 294 -6.82 11.27 -13.63
C LYS A 294 -7.77 11.28 -14.82
N LYS A 295 -8.99 10.74 -14.68
CA LYS A 295 -10.00 10.75 -15.76
C LYS A 295 -10.51 12.16 -16.07
N LYS A 296 -10.54 13.06 -15.07
CA LYS A 296 -11.01 14.44 -15.23
C LYS A 296 -9.97 15.35 -15.90
N ASN A 297 -8.67 15.07 -15.72
CA ASN A 297 -7.58 15.84 -16.34
C ASN A 297 -7.19 15.34 -17.75
N LYS A 298 -7.85 14.29 -18.27
CA LYS A 298 -7.65 13.75 -19.64
C LYS A 298 -8.77 14.15 -20.61
N LYS A 299 -9.80 14.85 -20.13
CA LYS A 299 -10.82 15.54 -20.94
C LYS A 299 -10.48 17.02 -21.03
#